data_1d153544df4026bb35dfcf12b2d0929b
#
_entry.id   1d153544df4026bb35dfcf12b2d0929b
#
_cell.length_a   1.000
_cell.length_b   1.000
_cell.length_c   1.000
_cell.angle_alpha   90.00
_cell.angle_beta   90.00
_cell.angle_gamma   90.00
#
_symmetry.space_group_name_H-M   'P 1'
#
loop_
_entity.id
_entity.type
_entity.pdbx_description
1 polymer ?
#
loop_
_entity_poly.entity_id
_entity_poly.type
_entity_poly.pdbx_seq_one_letter_code
_entity_poly.pdbx_strand_id
1 'polypeptide(L)'
;EGTYLNWLKHKYRPGGDKFQTEKQKWLINGGPLSDSKWTGVEVWSPYIDEFSLRDKYDTIINEDVRKLNYSQIGNFDVAIAGDVLEHMSKEDAVQVVDKVLSISNYLFISIPIIHYPQEEVHGNPYEAHVKDDWSHTEIMETFPQIVNHKAGRRVGVYMLQN
;
A
#
# COMPACT_ATOMS: atom_id res chain seq x y z
N GLU A 1 -5.44 -4.47 -5.10
CA GLU A 1 -5.23 -5.41 -6.22
C GLU A 1 -3.97 -6.29 -6.09
N GLY A 2 -3.20 -6.17 -5.02
CA GLY A 2 -1.98 -6.96 -4.82
C GLY A 2 -0.85 -6.69 -5.83
N THR A 3 -0.86 -5.52 -6.48
CA THR A 3 0.11 -5.18 -7.54
C THR A 3 1.56 -5.26 -7.03
N TYR A 4 1.85 -4.72 -5.86
CA TYR A 4 3.19 -4.78 -5.26
C TYR A 4 3.60 -6.20 -4.92
N LEU A 5 2.67 -6.99 -4.36
CA LEU A 5 2.88 -8.39 -4.04
C LEU A 5 3.08 -9.24 -5.32
N ASN A 6 2.26 -9.02 -6.34
CA ASN A 6 2.42 -9.67 -7.63
C ASN A 6 3.80 -9.36 -8.23
N TRP A 7 4.23 -8.12 -8.10
CA TRP A 7 5.53 -7.69 -8.60
C TRP A 7 6.69 -8.33 -7.81
N LEU A 8 6.53 -8.49 -6.51
CA LEU A 8 7.56 -9.06 -5.63
C LEU A 8 7.57 -10.59 -5.62
N LYS A 9 6.40 -11.25 -5.50
CA LYS A 9 6.30 -12.71 -5.33
C LYS A 9 6.15 -13.48 -6.65
N HIS A 10 5.40 -12.99 -7.60
CA HIS A 10 4.91 -13.80 -8.71
C HIS A 10 5.57 -13.54 -10.05
N LYS A 11 6.61 -12.75 -10.11
CA LYS A 11 7.32 -12.42 -11.37
C LYS A 11 6.40 -11.85 -12.46
N TYR A 12 5.14 -11.61 -12.13
CA TYR A 12 4.16 -11.17 -13.10
C TYR A 12 3.98 -9.67 -13.06
N ARG A 13 4.23 -9.06 -14.20
CA ARG A 13 3.79 -7.70 -14.49
C ARG A 13 3.04 -7.74 -15.82
N PRO A 14 1.90 -7.04 -15.98
CA PRO A 14 1.30 -6.86 -17.29
C PRO A 14 2.36 -6.33 -18.26
N GLY A 15 2.70 -7.13 -19.30
CA GLY A 15 3.79 -6.81 -20.22
C GLY A 15 5.02 -7.71 -20.15
N GLY A 16 5.02 -8.74 -19.25
CA GLY A 16 6.02 -9.81 -19.19
C GLY A 16 7.34 -9.44 -18.51
N ASP A 17 8.29 -10.38 -18.57
CA ASP A 17 9.60 -10.34 -17.90
C ASP A 17 10.50 -9.13 -18.24
N LYS A 18 10.13 -8.32 -19.21
CA LYS A 18 10.93 -7.18 -19.70
C LYS A 18 11.28 -6.14 -18.63
N PHE A 19 10.57 -6.16 -17.49
CA PHE A 19 10.72 -5.15 -16.45
C PHE A 19 11.33 -5.68 -15.15
N GLN A 20 11.61 -6.97 -15.06
CA GLN A 20 12.29 -7.54 -13.90
C GLN A 20 13.80 -7.45 -14.08
N THR A 21 14.48 -6.74 -13.21
CA THR A 21 15.93 -6.77 -13.11
C THR A 21 16.39 -8.10 -12.50
N GLU A 22 17.65 -8.50 -12.75
CA GLU A 22 18.24 -9.68 -12.12
C GLU A 22 18.21 -9.61 -10.58
N LYS A 23 18.32 -8.41 -10.01
CA LYS A 23 18.19 -8.17 -8.58
C LYS A 23 16.78 -8.47 -8.07
N GLN A 24 15.75 -8.11 -8.82
CA GLN A 24 14.36 -8.42 -8.47
C GLN A 24 14.07 -9.92 -8.57
N LYS A 25 14.60 -10.57 -9.58
CA LYS A 25 14.51 -12.03 -9.73
C LYS A 25 15.20 -12.75 -8.56
N TRP A 26 16.34 -12.25 -8.12
CA TRP A 26 17.05 -12.81 -6.97
C TRP A 26 16.25 -12.64 -5.66
N LEU A 27 15.66 -11.47 -5.42
CA LEU A 27 14.84 -11.25 -4.22
C LEU A 27 13.68 -12.23 -4.08
N ILE A 28 13.10 -12.66 -5.19
CA ILE A 28 11.94 -13.56 -5.24
C ILE A 28 12.34 -15.02 -5.24
N ASN A 29 13.43 -15.39 -5.94
CA ASN A 29 13.83 -16.77 -6.18
C ASN A 29 14.94 -17.21 -5.23
N GLY A 30 14.58 -17.50 -3.98
CA GLY A 30 15.54 -17.92 -2.95
C GLY A 30 16.33 -16.78 -2.32
N GLY A 31 15.93 -15.52 -2.60
CA GLY A 31 16.45 -14.34 -1.91
C GLY A 31 15.70 -14.04 -0.61
N PRO A 32 15.98 -12.89 0.03
CA PRO A 32 15.45 -12.54 1.35
C PRO A 32 13.91 -12.51 1.47
N LEU A 33 13.19 -12.40 0.35
CA LEU A 33 11.72 -12.34 0.35
C LEU A 33 11.05 -13.69 0.04
N SER A 34 11.83 -14.77 -0.21
CA SER A 34 11.27 -16.09 -0.56
C SER A 34 10.39 -16.67 0.55
N ASP A 35 10.76 -16.47 1.79
CA ASP A 35 10.09 -16.99 2.98
C ASP A 35 9.20 -15.94 3.67
N SER A 36 9.00 -14.77 3.05
CA SER A 36 8.18 -13.70 3.61
C SER A 36 6.72 -14.11 3.71
N LYS A 37 6.06 -13.66 4.79
CA LYS A 37 4.61 -13.82 5.00
C LYS A 37 3.92 -12.51 4.67
N TRP A 38 2.78 -12.62 4.01
CA TRP A 38 2.05 -11.47 3.48
C TRP A 38 0.62 -11.44 3.99
N THR A 39 0.28 -10.34 4.65
CA THR A 39 -1.10 -10.04 5.05
C THR A 39 -1.62 -8.91 4.18
N GLY A 40 -2.77 -9.11 3.55
CA GLY A 40 -3.48 -8.08 2.81
C GLY A 40 -4.67 -7.57 3.61
N VAL A 41 -4.97 -6.28 3.49
CA VAL A 41 -6.20 -5.66 3.98
C VAL A 41 -6.97 -5.15 2.78
N GLU A 42 -8.23 -5.55 2.65
CA GLU A 42 -9.11 -5.14 1.55
C GLU A 42 -10.50 -4.86 2.11
N VAL A 43 -10.98 -3.64 1.91
CA VAL A 43 -12.29 -3.21 2.40
C VAL A 43 -13.43 -3.69 1.50
N TRP A 44 -13.20 -3.73 0.18
CA TRP A 44 -14.22 -4.10 -0.78
C TRP A 44 -14.18 -5.60 -1.09
N SER A 45 -15.09 -6.35 -0.47
CA SER A 45 -15.09 -7.81 -0.57
C SER A 45 -15.13 -8.36 -2.01
N PRO A 46 -15.82 -7.74 -3.00
CA PRO A 46 -15.79 -8.25 -4.38
C PRO A 46 -14.38 -8.32 -4.97
N TYR A 47 -13.47 -7.41 -4.60
CA TYR A 47 -12.09 -7.43 -5.10
C TYR A 47 -11.29 -8.63 -4.57
N ILE A 48 -11.66 -9.18 -3.41
CA ILE A 48 -11.00 -10.37 -2.87
C ILE A 48 -11.15 -11.55 -3.83
N ASP A 49 -12.35 -11.72 -4.37
CA ASP A 49 -12.66 -12.82 -5.29
C ASP A 49 -12.22 -12.48 -6.72
N GLU A 50 -12.54 -11.29 -7.21
CA GLU A 50 -12.19 -10.83 -8.57
C GLU A 50 -10.69 -10.92 -8.85
N PHE A 51 -9.86 -10.49 -7.88
CA PHE A 51 -8.41 -10.50 -8.01
C PHE A 51 -7.75 -11.73 -7.39
N SER A 52 -8.53 -12.71 -6.93
CA SER A 52 -8.03 -13.94 -6.29
C SER A 52 -7.02 -13.63 -5.18
N LEU A 53 -7.35 -12.68 -4.30
CA LEU A 53 -6.41 -12.21 -3.28
C LEU A 53 -6.05 -13.31 -2.27
N ARG A 54 -6.96 -14.25 -2.00
CA ARG A 54 -6.71 -15.38 -1.10
C ARG A 54 -5.63 -16.34 -1.62
N ASP A 55 -5.40 -16.37 -2.93
CA ASP A 55 -4.35 -17.19 -3.53
C ASP A 55 -2.99 -16.47 -3.52
N LYS A 56 -3.00 -15.16 -3.32
CA LYS A 56 -1.80 -14.31 -3.40
C LYS A 56 -1.21 -14.01 -2.02
N TYR A 57 -2.05 -13.81 -1.03
CA TYR A 57 -1.65 -13.48 0.34
C TYR A 57 -1.75 -14.70 1.25
N ASP A 58 -0.88 -14.79 2.26
CA ASP A 58 -0.99 -15.82 3.31
C ASP A 58 -2.23 -15.58 4.19
N THR A 59 -2.59 -14.30 4.37
CA THR A 59 -3.78 -13.88 5.12
C THR A 59 -4.44 -12.69 4.42
N ILE A 60 -5.77 -12.71 4.29
CA ILE A 60 -6.58 -11.57 3.86
C ILE A 60 -7.53 -11.17 4.99
N ILE A 61 -7.49 -9.91 5.36
CA ILE A 61 -8.42 -9.27 6.30
C ILE A 61 -9.37 -8.42 5.47
N ASN A 62 -10.65 -8.79 5.47
CA ASN A 62 -11.68 -7.98 4.81
C ASN A 62 -12.24 -6.97 5.81
N GLU A 63 -11.61 -5.84 5.91
CA GLU A 63 -11.99 -4.76 6.81
C GLU A 63 -11.46 -3.41 6.30
N ASP A 64 -12.11 -2.34 6.70
CA ASP A 64 -11.62 -0.97 6.52
C ASP A 64 -10.37 -0.75 7.39
N VAL A 65 -9.28 -0.32 6.77
CA VAL A 65 -8.01 -0.05 7.46
C VAL A 65 -8.17 0.91 8.66
N ARG A 66 -9.13 1.84 8.60
CA ARG A 66 -9.44 2.78 9.69
C ARG A 66 -10.04 2.10 10.92
N LYS A 67 -10.67 0.93 10.74
CA LYS A 67 -11.41 0.17 11.77
C LYS A 67 -10.69 -1.07 12.29
N LEU A 68 -9.54 -1.40 11.71
CA LEU A 68 -8.75 -2.57 12.13
C LEU A 68 -8.43 -2.55 13.62
N ASN A 69 -8.49 -3.72 14.23
CA ASN A 69 -7.92 -3.93 15.55
C ASN A 69 -6.42 -4.26 15.41
N TYR A 70 -5.59 -3.24 15.33
CA TYR A 70 -4.16 -3.34 15.10
C TYR A 70 -3.44 -4.21 16.14
N SER A 71 -3.93 -4.26 17.38
CA SER A 71 -3.33 -5.09 18.44
C SER A 71 -3.47 -6.60 18.21
N GLN A 72 -4.35 -7.02 17.30
CA GLN A 72 -4.65 -8.45 17.05
C GLN A 72 -4.06 -8.97 15.73
N ILE A 73 -3.55 -8.11 14.86
CA ILE A 73 -3.05 -8.55 13.55
C ILE A 73 -1.55 -8.86 13.53
N GLY A 74 -0.85 -8.62 14.63
CA GLY A 74 0.58 -8.93 14.79
C GLY A 74 1.50 -7.79 14.38
N ASN A 75 2.81 -8.07 14.37
CA ASN A 75 3.84 -7.12 13.98
C ASN A 75 4.41 -7.47 12.61
N PHE A 76 4.86 -6.46 11.88
CA PHE A 76 5.38 -6.60 10.53
C PHE A 76 6.74 -5.90 10.39
N ASP A 77 7.60 -6.44 9.54
CA ASP A 77 8.84 -5.75 9.18
C ASP A 77 8.55 -4.55 8.28
N VAL A 78 7.59 -4.71 7.37
CA VAL A 78 7.24 -3.68 6.38
C VAL A 78 5.73 -3.68 6.15
N ALA A 79 5.14 -2.49 6.13
CA ALA A 79 3.81 -2.24 5.61
C ALA A 79 3.89 -1.44 4.28
N ILE A 80 2.89 -1.61 3.43
CA ILE A 80 2.78 -0.89 2.15
C ILE A 80 1.36 -0.36 2.01
N ALA A 81 1.22 0.94 1.86
CA ALA A 81 -0.02 1.63 1.53
C ALA A 81 0.16 2.32 0.17
N GLY A 82 -0.14 1.59 -0.90
CA GLY A 82 -0.04 2.12 -2.26
C GLY A 82 -1.41 2.54 -2.76
N ASP A 83 -1.57 3.83 -3.03
CA ASP A 83 -2.82 4.42 -3.47
C ASP A 83 -3.97 4.09 -2.49
N VAL A 84 -3.81 4.49 -1.22
CA VAL A 84 -4.75 4.20 -0.11
C VAL A 84 -5.15 5.49 0.62
N LEU A 85 -4.19 6.37 0.93
CA LEU A 85 -4.45 7.50 1.82
C LEU A 85 -5.30 8.60 1.19
N GLU A 86 -5.34 8.70 -0.13
CA GLU A 86 -6.20 9.61 -0.88
C GLU A 86 -7.69 9.25 -0.79
N HIS A 87 -8.00 8.00 -0.41
CA HIS A 87 -9.38 7.52 -0.26
C HIS A 87 -9.99 7.85 1.11
N MET A 88 -9.30 8.62 1.94
CA MET A 88 -9.77 9.02 3.27
C MET A 88 -9.45 10.49 3.58
N SER A 89 -10.03 11.02 4.66
CA SER A 89 -9.68 12.36 5.14
C SER A 89 -8.22 12.42 5.59
N LYS A 90 -7.66 13.63 5.63
CA LYS A 90 -6.30 13.84 6.14
C LYS A 90 -6.16 13.36 7.59
N GLU A 91 -7.17 13.60 8.41
CA GLU A 91 -7.22 13.20 9.81
C GLU A 91 -7.21 11.66 9.94
N ASP A 92 -7.99 10.97 9.12
CA ASP A 92 -8.01 9.51 9.07
C ASP A 92 -6.66 8.96 8.58
N ALA A 93 -6.07 9.58 7.55
CA ALA A 93 -4.78 9.18 7.01
C ALA A 93 -3.67 9.26 8.08
N VAL A 94 -3.63 10.33 8.88
CA VAL A 94 -2.69 10.47 9.99
C VAL A 94 -2.88 9.35 11.02
N GLN A 95 -4.13 9.10 11.44
CA GLN A 95 -4.42 8.04 12.41
C GLN A 95 -4.04 6.64 11.88
N VAL A 96 -4.30 6.38 10.60
CA VAL A 96 -3.94 5.11 9.97
C VAL A 96 -2.43 4.94 9.93
N VAL A 97 -1.69 5.96 9.51
CA VAL A 97 -0.23 5.95 9.48
C VAL A 97 0.36 5.66 10.85
N ASP A 98 -0.11 6.36 11.89
CA ASP A 98 0.36 6.15 13.27
C ASP A 98 0.08 4.72 13.76
N LYS A 99 -1.12 4.21 13.50
CA LYS A 99 -1.50 2.85 13.88
C LYS A 99 -0.68 1.79 13.12
N VAL A 100 -0.45 1.97 11.83
CA VAL A 100 0.37 1.05 11.02
C VAL A 100 1.81 1.06 11.51
N LEU A 101 2.38 2.24 11.78
CA LEU A 101 3.74 2.35 12.33
C LEU A 101 3.86 1.77 13.74
N SER A 102 2.77 1.72 14.52
CA SER A 102 2.81 1.08 15.84
C SER A 102 3.01 -0.44 15.78
N ILE A 103 2.77 -1.06 14.62
CA ILE A 103 2.89 -2.51 14.40
C ILE A 103 3.84 -2.87 13.25
N SER A 104 4.52 -1.90 12.65
CA SER A 104 5.49 -2.15 11.58
C SER A 104 6.76 -1.32 11.75
N ASN A 105 7.91 -1.89 11.36
CA ASN A 105 9.19 -1.18 11.43
C ASN A 105 9.27 -0.08 10.36
N TYR A 106 8.70 -0.34 9.18
CA TYR A 106 8.67 0.61 8.06
C TYR A 106 7.29 0.62 7.41
N LEU A 107 6.88 1.80 6.95
CA LEU A 107 5.72 1.98 6.09
C LEU A 107 6.14 2.65 4.78
N PHE A 108 5.80 2.03 3.66
CA PHE A 108 5.91 2.64 2.34
C PHE A 108 4.55 3.16 1.90
N ILE A 109 4.50 4.44 1.53
CA ILE A 109 3.32 5.10 0.98
C ILE A 109 3.61 5.45 -0.47
N SER A 110 2.67 5.13 -1.37
CA SER A 110 2.59 5.67 -2.73
C SER A 110 1.28 6.43 -2.83
N ILE A 111 1.33 7.70 -3.26
CA ILE A 111 0.15 8.57 -3.26
C ILE A 111 0.25 9.62 -4.38
N PRO A 112 -0.85 9.98 -5.07
CA PRO A 112 -0.89 11.12 -5.97
C PRO A 112 -0.50 12.42 -5.25
N ILE A 113 0.35 13.23 -5.89
CA ILE A 113 0.82 14.53 -5.36
C ILE A 113 0.41 15.69 -6.26
N ILE A 114 -0.65 15.50 -6.99
CA ILE A 114 -1.34 16.49 -7.82
C ILE A 114 -2.82 16.40 -7.54
N HIS A 115 -3.56 17.43 -7.87
CA HIS A 115 -5.03 17.33 -7.86
C HIS A 115 -5.48 16.23 -8.82
N TYR A 116 -6.07 15.17 -8.26
CA TYR A 116 -6.48 13.97 -8.98
C TYR A 116 -7.83 13.47 -8.45
N PRO A 117 -8.94 14.14 -8.83
CA PRO A 117 -10.28 13.71 -8.42
C PRO A 117 -10.62 12.37 -9.06
N GLN A 118 -11.21 11.49 -8.28
CA GLN A 118 -11.74 10.20 -8.71
C GLN A 118 -13.04 9.93 -7.97
N GLU A 119 -14.04 9.51 -8.71
CA GLU A 119 -15.30 8.99 -8.17
C GLU A 119 -15.20 7.49 -7.94
N GLU A 120 -16.31 6.84 -7.59
CA GLU A 120 -16.37 5.38 -7.46
C GLU A 120 -15.98 4.69 -8.79
N VAL A 121 -15.30 3.57 -8.69
CA VAL A 121 -14.86 2.77 -9.85
C VAL A 121 -15.51 1.41 -9.77
N HIS A 122 -16.17 0.97 -10.85
CA HIS A 122 -16.86 -0.33 -10.94
C HIS A 122 -17.85 -0.60 -9.80
N GLY A 123 -18.51 0.45 -9.27
CA GLY A 123 -19.45 0.35 -8.16
C GLY A 123 -18.78 0.19 -6.79
N ASN A 124 -17.45 0.37 -6.71
CA ASN A 124 -16.72 0.40 -5.46
C ASN A 124 -16.64 1.85 -4.92
N PRO A 125 -17.39 2.19 -3.87
CA PRO A 125 -17.37 3.54 -3.32
C PRO A 125 -16.05 3.89 -2.59
N TYR A 126 -15.26 2.90 -2.24
CA TYR A 126 -13.97 3.10 -1.58
C TYR A 126 -12.86 3.53 -2.54
N GLU A 127 -13.12 3.49 -3.85
CA GLU A 127 -12.19 4.02 -4.86
C GLU A 127 -12.30 5.55 -5.03
N ALA A 128 -13.32 6.19 -4.45
CA ALA A 128 -13.45 7.62 -4.51
C ALA A 128 -12.33 8.32 -3.71
N HIS A 129 -11.73 9.35 -4.32
CA HIS A 129 -10.73 10.17 -3.64
C HIS A 129 -11.44 11.18 -2.73
N VAL A 130 -11.23 11.06 -1.43
CA VAL A 130 -11.75 11.97 -0.41
C VAL A 130 -10.81 13.16 -0.22
N LYS A 131 -9.49 12.92 -0.24
CA LYS A 131 -8.42 13.91 -0.23
C LYS A 131 -7.65 13.82 -1.55
N ASP A 132 -8.19 14.44 -2.58
CA ASP A 132 -7.74 14.35 -3.98
C ASP A 132 -6.68 15.38 -4.39
N ASP A 133 -6.20 16.19 -3.44
CA ASP A 133 -5.31 17.33 -3.66
C ASP A 133 -4.05 17.30 -2.79
N TRP A 134 -3.59 16.11 -2.40
CA TRP A 134 -2.31 16.00 -1.71
C TRP A 134 -1.19 16.64 -2.53
N SER A 135 -0.29 17.36 -1.86
CA SER A 135 0.96 17.84 -2.44
C SER A 135 2.17 17.22 -1.74
N HIS A 136 3.30 17.20 -2.43
CA HIS A 136 4.55 16.75 -1.83
C HIS A 136 4.88 17.50 -0.53
N THR A 137 4.74 18.82 -0.54
CA THR A 137 5.00 19.67 0.62
C THR A 137 4.07 19.30 1.78
N GLU A 138 2.77 19.19 1.53
CA GLU A 138 1.80 18.83 2.56
C GLU A 138 2.08 17.47 3.17
N ILE A 139 2.47 16.48 2.36
CA ILE A 139 2.83 15.14 2.85
C ILE A 139 4.04 15.20 3.79
N MET A 140 5.09 15.94 3.38
CA MET A 140 6.30 16.11 4.21
C MET A 140 6.02 16.83 5.54
N GLU A 141 5.09 17.78 5.53
CA GLU A 141 4.65 18.49 6.75
C GLU A 141 3.74 17.64 7.64
N THR A 142 2.90 16.80 7.02
CA THR A 142 1.92 15.97 7.72
C THR A 142 2.55 14.76 8.40
N PHE A 143 3.57 14.17 7.78
CA PHE A 143 4.19 12.93 8.25
C PHE A 143 5.67 13.15 8.60
N PRO A 144 5.99 13.67 9.80
CA PRO A 144 7.38 13.91 10.22
C PRO A 144 8.19 12.62 10.35
N GLN A 145 7.55 11.43 10.35
CA GLN A 145 8.20 10.12 10.37
C GLN A 145 8.86 9.74 9.03
N ILE A 146 8.72 10.56 7.98
CA ILE A 146 9.35 10.28 6.68
C ILE A 146 10.87 10.35 6.81
N VAL A 147 11.54 9.23 6.53
CA VAL A 147 13.00 9.10 6.55
C VAL A 147 13.62 9.08 5.15
N ASN A 148 12.83 8.75 4.12
CA ASN A 148 13.26 8.79 2.73
C ASN A 148 12.06 9.01 1.80
N HIS A 149 12.31 9.62 0.65
CA HIS A 149 11.24 9.85 -0.32
C HIS A 149 11.76 10.00 -1.75
N LYS A 150 10.84 9.82 -2.70
CA LYS A 150 11.04 10.15 -4.11
C LYS A 150 9.75 10.74 -4.67
N ALA A 151 9.75 12.03 -4.94
CA ALA A 151 8.65 12.71 -5.62
C ALA A 151 8.83 12.64 -7.13
N GLY A 152 7.84 12.08 -7.82
CA GLY A 152 7.72 12.14 -9.27
C GLY A 152 6.91 13.36 -9.71
N ARG A 153 6.47 13.37 -10.96
CA ARG A 153 5.60 14.47 -11.47
C ARG A 153 4.16 14.36 -10.97
N ARG A 154 3.65 13.17 -10.72
CA ARG A 154 2.25 12.89 -10.37
C ARG A 154 2.09 12.10 -9.09
N VAL A 155 3.05 11.26 -8.76
CA VAL A 155 3.04 10.35 -7.62
C VAL A 155 4.30 10.55 -6.79
N GLY A 156 4.16 10.58 -5.49
CA GLY A 156 5.23 10.53 -4.51
C GLY A 156 5.28 9.15 -3.84
N VAL A 157 6.50 8.69 -3.57
CA VAL A 157 6.74 7.49 -2.76
C VAL A 157 7.53 7.91 -1.53
N TYR A 158 7.08 7.48 -0.36
CA TYR A 158 7.64 7.87 0.93
C TYR A 158 7.89 6.64 1.78
N MET A 159 9.02 6.60 2.45
CA MET A 159 9.35 5.59 3.45
C MET A 159 9.31 6.26 4.83
N LEU A 160 8.47 5.73 5.69
CA LEU A 160 8.30 6.18 7.06
C LEU A 160 8.85 5.12 8.02
N GLN A 161 9.34 5.59 9.15
CA GLN A 161 9.85 4.76 10.22
C GLN A 161 9.40 5.32 11.56
N ASN A 162 9.07 4.42 12.50
CA ASN A 162 8.74 4.80 13.88
C ASN A 162 9.96 5.26 14.64
#